data_257cde3028d41082a1976e1bc33ceea2
#
_entry.id   257cde3028d41082a1976e1bc33ceea2
#
_cell.length_a   1.000
_cell.length_b   1.000
_cell.length_c   1.000
_cell.angle_alpha   90.00
_cell.angle_beta   90.00
_cell.angle_gamma   90.00
#
_symmetry.space_group_name_H-M   'P 1'
#
loop_
_entity.id
_entity.type
_entity.pdbx_description
1 polymer ?
#
loop_
_entity_poly.entity_id
_entity_poly.type
_entity_poly.pdbx_seq_one_letter_code
_entity_poly.pdbx_strand_id
1 'polypeptide(L)'
;MDKEKEQDSLLDIKVGISLGDINGIGPEVVLKSLMDNRILQGCTPIVYGSVKTLNTIRKSIEGEEIFFNSCKDATEARRKKINVVQVWDEEPEIEYGKANETGGKYSFLSLEAATKDLAANKIDVLVTAPISKETIAKAGFQFPGHTEYLADLAGQKEALMMMVAENLRVALVTSHVALADVSKSLTREGILDKIEVLNQSLQRDFGIQRPRIAVLGFNPHAGENGKMGQEESETITPAINMAKGKDIIVNGPFPADGFFGSVALHQYDAILAMYHDQGLTPFKALAFDEGVNFTAGLPIVRTSPDH
;
A
#
# COMPACT_ATOMS: atom_id res chain seq x y z
N MET A 1 -21.44 -3.72 26.01
CA MET A 1 -20.67 -2.50 26.42
C MET A 1 -19.33 -2.40 25.70
N ASP A 2 -18.63 -3.51 25.44
CA ASP A 2 -17.31 -3.45 24.77
C ASP A 2 -17.37 -3.20 23.27
N LYS A 3 -18.32 -3.78 22.55
CA LYS A 3 -18.45 -3.58 21.08
C LYS A 3 -18.85 -2.16 20.67
N GLU A 4 -19.66 -1.46 21.45
CA GLU A 4 -20.03 -0.06 21.19
C GLU A 4 -18.83 0.88 21.43
N LYS A 5 -18.00 0.62 22.44
CA LYS A 5 -16.79 1.40 22.69
C LYS A 5 -15.70 1.14 21.63
N GLU A 6 -15.59 -0.08 21.15
CA GLU A 6 -14.67 -0.46 20.08
C GLU A 6 -15.09 0.19 18.75
N GLN A 7 -16.38 0.20 18.44
CA GLN A 7 -16.93 0.86 17.25
C GLN A 7 -16.82 2.40 17.33
N ASP A 8 -16.95 2.98 18.51
CA ASP A 8 -16.79 4.43 18.72
C ASP A 8 -15.30 4.85 18.59
N SER A 9 -14.35 3.98 18.99
CA SER A 9 -12.91 4.24 18.80
C SER A 9 -12.46 4.18 17.35
N LEU A 10 -13.04 3.29 16.53
CA LEU A 10 -12.77 3.20 15.10
C LEU A 10 -13.22 4.45 14.33
N LEU A 11 -14.31 5.08 14.75
CA LEU A 11 -14.81 6.34 14.17
C LEU A 11 -13.87 7.53 14.39
N ASP A 12 -12.94 7.43 15.34
CA ASP A 12 -11.91 8.44 15.57
C ASP A 12 -10.78 8.36 14.56
N ILE A 13 -10.58 7.21 13.88
CA ILE A 13 -9.54 7.05 12.87
C ILE A 13 -9.88 7.90 11.64
N LYS A 14 -9.07 8.93 11.41
CA LYS A 14 -9.18 9.81 10.26
C LYS A 14 -8.38 9.25 9.09
N VAL A 15 -9.10 8.85 8.04
CA VAL A 15 -8.51 8.28 6.83
C VAL A 15 -8.43 9.36 5.76
N GLY A 16 -7.22 9.87 5.50
CA GLY A 16 -6.97 10.77 4.39
C GLY A 16 -6.95 10.00 3.07
N ILE A 17 -7.59 10.55 2.03
CA ILE A 17 -7.69 9.92 0.72
C ILE A 17 -7.25 10.92 -0.35
N SER A 18 -6.16 10.64 -1.06
CA SER A 18 -5.78 11.42 -2.23
C SER A 18 -6.50 10.91 -3.48
N LEU A 19 -6.95 11.83 -4.35
CA LEU A 19 -7.81 11.50 -5.50
C LEU A 19 -7.08 10.83 -6.66
N GLY A 20 -5.73 10.94 -6.71
CA GLY A 20 -4.99 10.48 -7.87
C GLY A 20 -5.27 11.33 -9.12
N ASP A 21 -5.11 10.74 -10.30
CA ASP A 21 -5.35 11.44 -11.57
C ASP A 21 -6.85 11.66 -11.80
N ILE A 22 -7.27 12.94 -11.89
CA ILE A 22 -8.69 13.29 -12.09
C ILE A 22 -9.24 12.87 -13.45
N ASN A 23 -8.37 12.59 -14.43
CA ASN A 23 -8.73 12.05 -15.75
C ASN A 23 -8.71 10.53 -15.79
N GLY A 24 -8.23 9.89 -14.71
CA GLY A 24 -8.13 8.44 -14.58
C GLY A 24 -9.25 7.81 -13.76
N ILE A 25 -9.05 6.56 -13.37
CA ILE A 25 -10.00 5.78 -12.58
C ILE A 25 -10.03 6.16 -11.09
N GLY A 26 -8.99 6.87 -10.59
CA GLY A 26 -8.82 7.16 -9.15
C GLY A 26 -10.06 7.75 -8.49
N PRO A 27 -10.60 8.89 -8.96
CA PRO A 27 -11.77 9.52 -8.35
C PRO A 27 -13.03 8.65 -8.42
N GLU A 28 -13.20 7.85 -9.49
CA GLU A 28 -14.33 6.92 -9.61
C GLU A 28 -14.25 5.83 -8.53
N VAL A 29 -13.07 5.21 -8.34
CA VAL A 29 -12.85 4.20 -7.30
C VAL A 29 -13.09 4.79 -5.91
N VAL A 30 -12.58 5.99 -5.64
CA VAL A 30 -12.81 6.69 -4.36
C VAL A 30 -14.32 6.93 -4.13
N LEU A 31 -15.03 7.47 -5.12
CA LEU A 31 -16.46 7.74 -4.98
C LEU A 31 -17.28 6.47 -4.79
N LYS A 32 -17.03 5.42 -5.59
CA LYS A 32 -17.72 4.13 -5.45
C LYS A 32 -17.48 3.50 -4.08
N SER A 33 -16.25 3.56 -3.57
CA SER A 33 -15.95 3.09 -2.22
C SER A 33 -16.72 3.85 -1.15
N LEU A 34 -16.85 5.17 -1.29
CA LEU A 34 -17.56 6.03 -0.34
C LEU A 34 -19.10 5.95 -0.44
N MET A 35 -19.65 5.32 -1.48
CA MET A 35 -21.09 4.97 -1.57
C MET A 35 -21.46 3.88 -0.57
N ASP A 36 -20.51 3.06 -0.14
CA ASP A 36 -20.75 2.05 0.89
C ASP A 36 -20.80 2.69 2.29
N ASN A 37 -21.99 2.81 2.84
CA ASN A 37 -22.22 3.42 4.15
C ASN A 37 -21.50 2.68 5.30
N ARG A 38 -21.02 1.45 5.11
CA ARG A 38 -20.25 0.70 6.12
C ARG A 38 -18.92 1.40 6.42
N ILE A 39 -18.35 2.10 5.45
CA ILE A 39 -17.11 2.90 5.65
C ILE A 39 -17.30 3.96 6.72
N LEU A 40 -18.46 4.63 6.73
CA LEU A 40 -18.78 5.66 7.72
C LEU A 40 -19.01 5.12 9.14
N GLN A 41 -19.09 3.79 9.29
CA GLN A 41 -19.17 3.11 10.59
C GLN A 41 -17.81 2.65 11.09
N GLY A 42 -16.81 2.55 10.19
CA GLY A 42 -15.47 2.07 10.50
C GLY A 42 -14.41 3.16 10.61
N CYS A 43 -14.64 4.36 10.02
CA CYS A 43 -13.66 5.44 10.06
C CYS A 43 -14.29 6.80 9.72
N THR A 44 -13.49 7.86 9.82
CA THR A 44 -13.82 9.21 9.32
C THR A 44 -13.06 9.49 8.03
N PRO A 45 -13.65 9.26 6.84
CA PRO A 45 -12.98 9.50 5.56
C PRO A 45 -12.86 11.00 5.26
N ILE A 46 -11.68 11.40 4.76
CA ILE A 46 -11.32 12.77 4.41
C ILE A 46 -10.67 12.78 3.03
N VAL A 47 -11.41 13.21 2.03
CA VAL A 47 -10.92 13.30 0.65
C VAL A 47 -10.23 14.64 0.44
N TYR A 48 -9.04 14.63 -0.14
CA TYR A 48 -8.29 15.81 -0.50
C TYR A 48 -8.57 16.19 -1.95
N GLY A 49 -9.38 17.22 -2.16
CA GLY A 49 -9.81 17.61 -3.50
C GLY A 49 -10.69 18.84 -3.52
N SER A 50 -11.71 18.84 -4.36
CA SER A 50 -12.73 19.90 -4.42
C SER A 50 -14.12 19.28 -4.51
N VAL A 51 -15.05 19.81 -3.71
CA VAL A 51 -16.47 19.39 -3.75
C VAL A 51 -17.06 19.58 -5.14
N LYS A 52 -16.69 20.66 -5.86
CA LYS A 52 -17.14 20.91 -7.23
C LYS A 52 -16.67 19.81 -8.17
N THR A 53 -15.36 19.51 -8.15
CA THR A 53 -14.75 18.46 -8.98
C THR A 53 -15.39 17.11 -8.70
N LEU A 54 -15.55 16.73 -7.41
CA LEU A 54 -16.18 15.47 -7.03
C LEU A 54 -17.64 15.38 -7.47
N ASN A 55 -18.41 16.47 -7.36
CA ASN A 55 -19.80 16.50 -7.85
C ASN A 55 -19.88 16.38 -9.38
N THR A 56 -18.91 16.93 -10.11
CA THR A 56 -18.85 16.77 -11.57
C THR A 56 -18.56 15.33 -11.96
N ILE A 57 -17.57 14.68 -11.31
CA ILE A 57 -17.23 13.28 -11.56
C ILE A 57 -18.40 12.36 -11.14
N ARG A 58 -19.02 12.63 -9.99
CA ARG A 58 -20.16 11.82 -9.49
C ARG A 58 -21.30 11.71 -10.51
N LYS A 59 -21.59 12.76 -11.27
CA LYS A 59 -22.65 12.78 -12.30
C LYS A 59 -22.44 11.73 -13.39
N SER A 60 -21.20 11.29 -13.63
CA SER A 60 -20.86 10.26 -14.60
C SER A 60 -20.86 8.83 -14.03
N ILE A 61 -21.11 8.69 -12.73
CA ILE A 61 -21.07 7.40 -12.02
C ILE A 61 -22.49 7.03 -11.59
N GLU A 62 -22.92 5.81 -11.94
CA GLU A 62 -24.17 5.25 -11.43
C GLU A 62 -24.00 4.83 -9.97
N GLY A 63 -24.99 5.11 -9.13
CA GLY A 63 -24.97 4.71 -7.72
C GLY A 63 -25.78 5.63 -6.81
N GLU A 64 -25.63 5.43 -5.50
CA GLU A 64 -26.32 6.22 -4.49
C GLU A 64 -25.86 7.67 -4.43
N GLU A 65 -26.74 8.52 -3.93
CA GLU A 65 -26.43 9.94 -3.76
C GLU A 65 -25.44 10.14 -2.60
N ILE A 66 -24.35 10.87 -2.87
CA ILE A 66 -23.31 11.18 -1.88
C ILE A 66 -23.41 12.66 -1.49
N PHE A 67 -23.37 12.91 -0.18
CA PHE A 67 -23.31 14.25 0.37
C PHE A 67 -21.95 14.52 1.00
N PHE A 68 -21.29 15.58 0.57
CA PHE A 68 -19.98 15.98 1.05
C PHE A 68 -20.07 17.05 2.13
N ASN A 69 -19.30 16.89 3.20
CA ASN A 69 -19.02 17.91 4.18
C ASN A 69 -17.73 18.65 3.77
N SER A 70 -17.86 19.88 3.31
CA SER A 70 -16.70 20.70 2.93
C SER A 70 -15.96 21.19 4.17
N CYS A 71 -14.65 21.03 4.18
CA CYS A 71 -13.74 21.43 5.26
C CYS A 71 -12.60 22.29 4.70
N LYS A 72 -12.08 23.21 5.52
CA LYS A 72 -10.86 23.98 5.19
C LYS A 72 -9.61 23.13 5.41
N ASP A 73 -9.62 22.32 6.46
CA ASP A 73 -8.57 21.34 6.75
C ASP A 73 -9.16 20.11 7.47
N ALA A 74 -8.33 19.08 7.70
CA ALA A 74 -8.77 17.83 8.31
C ALA A 74 -9.21 17.95 9.79
N THR A 75 -8.93 19.07 10.48
CA THR A 75 -9.37 19.27 11.86
C THR A 75 -10.88 19.54 11.94
N GLU A 76 -11.48 20.08 10.87
CA GLU A 76 -12.91 20.35 10.76
C GLU A 76 -13.72 19.12 10.34
N ALA A 77 -13.07 17.95 10.12
CA ALA A 77 -13.74 16.74 9.69
C ALA A 77 -14.75 16.25 10.73
N ARG A 78 -15.91 15.79 10.24
CA ARG A 78 -17.02 15.32 11.07
C ARG A 78 -17.16 13.81 10.94
N ARG A 79 -17.35 13.13 12.07
CA ARG A 79 -17.67 11.69 12.11
C ARG A 79 -18.95 11.39 11.31
N LYS A 80 -19.02 10.21 10.75
CA LYS A 80 -20.18 9.72 9.97
C LYS A 80 -20.54 10.61 8.77
N LYS A 81 -19.56 11.35 8.25
CA LYS A 81 -19.67 12.17 7.04
C LYS A 81 -18.50 11.89 6.10
N ILE A 82 -18.76 12.03 4.82
CA ILE A 82 -17.70 12.09 3.81
C ILE A 82 -17.18 13.52 3.79
N ASN A 83 -15.99 13.71 4.34
CA ASN A 83 -15.38 15.02 4.45
C ASN A 83 -14.53 15.29 3.20
N VAL A 84 -14.50 16.54 2.75
CA VAL A 84 -13.66 16.97 1.63
C VAL A 84 -12.88 18.20 2.07
N VAL A 85 -11.57 18.06 2.19
CA VAL A 85 -10.66 19.20 2.36
C VAL A 85 -10.54 19.89 1.01
N GLN A 86 -10.89 21.19 0.99
CA GLN A 86 -10.91 22.01 -0.20
C GLN A 86 -9.48 22.41 -0.57
N VAL A 87 -8.87 21.68 -1.51
CA VAL A 87 -7.48 21.89 -1.95
C VAL A 87 -7.40 22.92 -3.07
N TRP A 88 -8.45 23.03 -3.91
CA TRP A 88 -8.59 24.01 -4.99
C TRP A 88 -10.03 24.45 -5.14
N ASP A 89 -10.24 25.69 -5.62
CA ASP A 89 -11.57 26.29 -5.81
C ASP A 89 -12.03 26.30 -7.28
N GLU A 90 -11.10 26.23 -8.22
CA GLU A 90 -11.37 26.16 -9.64
C GLU A 90 -12.03 24.84 -10.03
N GLU A 91 -12.70 24.82 -11.17
CA GLU A 91 -13.31 23.64 -11.76
C GLU A 91 -12.46 23.18 -12.96
N PRO A 92 -11.56 22.18 -12.76
CA PRO A 92 -10.73 21.71 -13.85
C PRO A 92 -11.55 21.03 -14.94
N GLU A 93 -11.13 21.17 -16.19
CA GLU A 93 -11.65 20.38 -17.28
C GLU A 93 -11.21 18.93 -17.14
N ILE A 94 -12.18 18.01 -17.09
CA ILE A 94 -11.94 16.56 -16.92
C ILE A 94 -12.02 15.90 -18.29
N GLU A 95 -10.93 15.29 -18.71
CA GLU A 95 -10.83 14.56 -19.99
C GLU A 95 -10.52 13.08 -19.72
N TYR A 96 -11.54 12.30 -19.49
CA TYR A 96 -11.38 10.88 -19.13
C TYR A 96 -10.50 10.11 -20.10
N GLY A 97 -9.54 9.34 -19.52
CA GLY A 97 -8.60 8.50 -20.27
C GLY A 97 -7.46 9.27 -20.94
N LYS A 98 -7.38 10.59 -20.77
CA LYS A 98 -6.30 11.41 -21.32
C LYS A 98 -5.23 11.72 -20.28
N ALA A 99 -4.01 11.31 -20.58
CA ALA A 99 -2.84 11.69 -19.81
C ALA A 99 -2.41 13.11 -20.18
N ASN A 100 -2.82 14.13 -19.39
CA ASN A 100 -2.50 15.53 -19.60
C ASN A 100 -1.98 16.23 -18.35
N GLU A 101 -1.52 17.47 -18.49
CA GLU A 101 -0.95 18.28 -17.38
C GLU A 101 -1.99 18.57 -16.29
N THR A 102 -3.26 18.74 -16.66
CA THR A 102 -4.36 18.96 -15.71
C THR A 102 -4.48 17.79 -14.75
N GLY A 103 -4.56 16.52 -15.25
CA GLY A 103 -4.59 15.33 -14.42
C GLY A 103 -3.40 15.24 -13.47
N GLY A 104 -2.18 15.52 -13.97
CA GLY A 104 -0.96 15.53 -13.18
C GLY A 104 -0.96 16.60 -12.09
N LYS A 105 -1.36 17.85 -12.42
CA LYS A 105 -1.42 18.96 -11.47
C LYS A 105 -2.33 18.66 -10.29
N TYR A 106 -3.57 18.26 -10.52
CA TYR A 106 -4.54 18.04 -9.44
C TYR A 106 -4.25 16.75 -8.66
N SER A 107 -3.62 15.75 -9.31
CA SER A 107 -3.08 14.58 -8.63
C SER A 107 -2.01 14.96 -7.62
N PHE A 108 -1.07 15.81 -8.01
CA PHE A 108 0.01 16.29 -7.12
C PHE A 108 -0.53 17.15 -5.98
N LEU A 109 -1.39 18.12 -6.28
CA LEU A 109 -2.02 18.98 -5.25
C LEU A 109 -2.76 18.16 -4.19
N SER A 110 -3.55 17.18 -4.62
CA SER A 110 -4.27 16.28 -3.72
C SER A 110 -3.33 15.49 -2.82
N LEU A 111 -2.28 14.89 -3.39
CA LEU A 111 -1.30 14.11 -2.65
C LEU A 111 -0.51 14.97 -1.66
N GLU A 112 -0.04 16.16 -2.10
CA GLU A 112 0.74 17.07 -1.27
C GLU A 112 -0.08 17.58 -0.07
N ALA A 113 -1.34 17.91 -0.26
CA ALA A 113 -2.22 18.36 0.82
C ALA A 113 -2.45 17.23 1.84
N ALA A 114 -2.72 16.00 1.37
CA ALA A 114 -2.92 14.84 2.22
C ALA A 114 -1.66 14.50 3.04
N THR A 115 -0.50 14.54 2.41
CA THR A 115 0.78 14.25 3.10
C THR A 115 1.18 15.33 4.09
N LYS A 116 0.88 16.60 3.85
CA LYS A 116 1.06 17.67 4.82
C LYS A 116 0.21 17.47 6.08
N ASP A 117 -1.05 17.10 5.91
CA ASP A 117 -1.94 16.84 7.05
C ASP A 117 -1.57 15.53 7.78
N LEU A 118 -1.06 14.52 7.08
CA LEU A 118 -0.51 13.31 7.69
C LEU A 118 0.74 13.63 8.55
N ALA A 119 1.67 14.41 8.01
CA ALA A 119 2.87 14.84 8.74
C ALA A 119 2.54 15.72 9.96
N ALA A 120 1.44 16.47 9.89
CA ALA A 120 0.93 17.30 10.99
C ALA A 120 0.04 16.53 11.99
N ASN A 121 -0.10 15.21 11.84
CA ASN A 121 -0.99 14.33 12.63
C ASN A 121 -2.46 14.80 12.65
N LYS A 122 -2.94 15.42 11.57
CA LYS A 122 -4.35 15.79 11.41
C LYS A 122 -5.18 14.64 10.83
N ILE A 123 -4.52 13.68 10.18
CA ILE A 123 -5.06 12.39 9.75
C ILE A 123 -4.15 11.28 10.28
N ASP A 124 -4.71 10.09 10.49
CA ASP A 124 -4.02 8.95 11.10
C ASP A 124 -3.38 8.04 10.04
N VAL A 125 -4.05 7.89 8.91
CA VAL A 125 -3.62 7.00 7.81
C VAL A 125 -3.90 7.64 6.45
N LEU A 126 -3.16 7.22 5.43
CA LEU A 126 -3.27 7.71 4.07
C LEU A 126 -3.65 6.58 3.10
N VAL A 127 -4.70 6.79 2.33
CA VAL A 127 -5.06 5.97 1.15
C VAL A 127 -4.78 6.79 -0.10
N THR A 128 -4.00 6.23 -1.03
CA THR A 128 -3.69 6.91 -2.28
C THR A 128 -4.38 6.25 -3.46
N ALA A 129 -5.17 7.01 -4.21
CA ALA A 129 -5.73 6.56 -5.48
C ALA A 129 -4.66 6.59 -6.59
N PRO A 130 -4.85 5.82 -7.70
CA PRO A 130 -3.88 5.71 -8.79
C PRO A 130 -3.50 7.04 -9.44
N ILE A 131 -2.22 7.19 -9.77
CA ILE A 131 -1.66 8.34 -10.49
C ILE A 131 -1.09 7.91 -11.85
N SER A 132 -1.07 8.83 -12.80
CA SER A 132 -0.25 8.68 -14.01
C SER A 132 1.15 9.22 -13.70
N LYS A 133 2.17 8.33 -13.71
CA LYS A 133 3.56 8.71 -13.44
C LYS A 133 4.10 9.76 -14.42
N GLU A 134 3.67 9.68 -15.68
CA GLU A 134 4.06 10.63 -16.72
C GLU A 134 3.50 12.03 -16.46
N THR A 135 2.20 12.13 -16.16
CA THR A 135 1.52 13.42 -16.00
C THR A 135 1.88 14.12 -14.71
N ILE A 136 2.01 13.37 -13.61
CA ILE A 136 2.38 13.95 -12.31
C ILE A 136 3.84 14.45 -12.30
N ALA A 137 4.74 13.78 -13.05
CA ALA A 137 6.12 14.25 -13.23
C ALA A 137 6.18 15.59 -13.96
N LYS A 138 5.34 15.80 -14.99
CA LYS A 138 5.21 17.09 -15.68
C LYS A 138 4.69 18.21 -14.78
N ALA A 139 3.93 17.86 -13.75
CA ALA A 139 3.45 18.81 -12.72
C ALA A 139 4.49 19.13 -11.64
N GLY A 140 5.73 18.64 -11.76
CA GLY A 140 6.83 18.93 -10.83
C GLY A 140 7.07 17.86 -9.77
N PHE A 141 6.38 16.73 -9.82
CA PHE A 141 6.63 15.59 -8.93
C PHE A 141 7.93 14.87 -9.34
N GLN A 142 8.92 14.88 -8.45
CA GLN A 142 10.29 14.45 -8.77
C GLN A 142 10.59 12.99 -8.38
N PHE A 143 9.58 12.24 -7.96
CA PHE A 143 9.72 10.85 -7.48
C PHE A 143 9.17 9.84 -8.48
N PRO A 144 9.68 8.60 -8.51
CA PRO A 144 9.16 7.53 -9.37
C PRO A 144 7.70 7.15 -9.06
N GLY A 145 7.26 7.35 -7.81
CA GLY A 145 5.91 7.03 -7.36
C GLY A 145 5.62 7.46 -5.92
N HIS A 146 4.46 7.10 -5.42
CA HIS A 146 4.01 7.43 -4.07
C HIS A 146 4.95 6.89 -2.99
N THR A 147 5.47 5.67 -3.17
CA THR A 147 6.28 4.96 -2.18
C THR A 147 7.59 5.70 -1.91
N GLU A 148 8.29 6.09 -2.97
CA GLU A 148 9.55 6.81 -2.89
C GLU A 148 9.35 8.23 -2.32
N TYR A 149 8.26 8.90 -2.72
CA TYR A 149 7.89 10.20 -2.18
C TYR A 149 7.63 10.16 -0.68
N LEU A 150 6.85 9.17 -0.22
CA LEU A 150 6.52 9.03 1.20
C LEU A 150 7.72 8.57 2.03
N ALA A 151 8.61 7.74 1.46
CA ALA A 151 9.85 7.34 2.11
C ALA A 151 10.76 8.55 2.34
N ASP A 152 10.93 9.41 1.32
CA ASP A 152 11.72 10.64 1.43
C ASP A 152 11.16 11.59 2.48
N LEU A 153 9.85 11.86 2.45
CA LEU A 153 9.17 12.69 3.46
C LEU A 153 9.31 12.14 4.88
N ALA A 154 9.35 10.82 5.03
CA ALA A 154 9.51 10.14 6.31
C ALA A 154 10.97 9.99 6.75
N GLY A 155 11.93 10.48 5.95
CA GLY A 155 13.37 10.33 6.21
C GLY A 155 13.85 8.88 6.18
N GLN A 156 13.13 8.00 5.48
CA GLN A 156 13.47 6.57 5.33
C GLN A 156 14.17 6.33 3.99
N LYS A 157 15.17 5.45 3.99
CA LYS A 157 15.89 5.11 2.75
C LYS A 157 15.07 4.29 1.79
N GLU A 158 14.30 3.36 2.32
CA GLU A 158 13.50 2.42 1.53
C GLU A 158 12.21 2.05 2.25
N ALA A 159 11.19 1.74 1.46
CA ALA A 159 9.95 1.13 1.91
C ALA A 159 9.83 -0.28 1.35
N LEU A 160 9.06 -1.13 2.02
CA LEU A 160 8.80 -2.50 1.62
C LEU A 160 7.36 -2.61 1.07
N MET A 161 7.26 -2.98 -0.20
CA MET A 161 5.96 -3.30 -0.81
C MET A 161 5.44 -4.61 -0.26
N MET A 162 4.20 -4.59 0.24
CA MET A 162 3.51 -5.76 0.75
C MET A 162 2.07 -5.78 0.24
N MET A 163 1.65 -6.89 -0.35
CA MET A 163 0.24 -7.14 -0.65
C MET A 163 -0.42 -7.82 0.52
N VAL A 164 -1.61 -7.35 0.88
CA VAL A 164 -2.38 -7.80 2.05
C VAL A 164 -3.81 -8.13 1.64
N ALA A 165 -4.30 -9.30 2.03
CA ALA A 165 -5.70 -9.68 1.97
C ALA A 165 -6.01 -10.57 3.19
N GLU A 166 -6.89 -10.12 4.08
CA GLU A 166 -7.19 -10.79 5.35
C GLU A 166 -5.91 -11.27 6.10
N ASN A 167 -5.66 -12.58 6.07
CA ASN A 167 -4.51 -13.20 6.71
C ASN A 167 -3.34 -13.50 5.75
N LEU A 168 -3.49 -13.23 4.46
CA LEU A 168 -2.43 -13.40 3.47
C LEU A 168 -1.64 -12.09 3.33
N ARG A 169 -0.33 -12.15 3.63
CA ARG A 169 0.59 -11.01 3.48
C ARG A 169 1.81 -11.47 2.70
N VAL A 170 2.05 -10.84 1.56
CA VAL A 170 3.18 -11.18 0.68
C VAL A 170 4.01 -9.92 0.42
N ALA A 171 5.25 -9.94 0.91
CA ALA A 171 6.22 -8.88 0.71
C ALA A 171 7.28 -9.30 -0.33
N LEU A 172 7.95 -8.32 -0.93
CA LEU A 172 8.88 -8.54 -2.03
C LEU A 172 10.29 -8.03 -1.67
N VAL A 173 11.32 -8.85 -1.92
CA VAL A 173 12.72 -8.39 -1.83
C VAL A 173 13.02 -7.42 -2.98
N THR A 174 12.66 -7.82 -4.20
CA THR A 174 12.75 -6.96 -5.41
C THR A 174 11.37 -6.79 -6.01
N SER A 175 10.99 -5.55 -6.37
CA SER A 175 9.68 -5.23 -6.94
C SER A 175 9.76 -4.99 -8.46
N HIS A 176 10.32 -3.89 -8.89
CA HIS A 176 10.34 -3.46 -10.30
C HIS A 176 11.74 -3.66 -10.93
N VAL A 177 12.22 -4.90 -10.89
CA VAL A 177 13.51 -5.32 -11.46
C VAL A 177 13.23 -6.30 -12.59
N ALA A 178 13.93 -6.15 -13.73
CA ALA A 178 13.81 -7.12 -14.82
C ALA A 178 14.24 -8.50 -14.33
N LEU A 179 13.50 -9.56 -14.73
CA LEU A 179 13.75 -10.92 -14.22
C LEU A 179 15.21 -11.38 -14.42
N ALA A 180 15.83 -10.98 -15.54
CA ALA A 180 17.25 -11.27 -15.83
C ALA A 180 18.24 -10.64 -14.84
N ASP A 181 17.84 -9.62 -14.09
CA ASP A 181 18.70 -8.88 -13.17
C ASP A 181 18.38 -9.16 -11.70
N VAL A 182 17.31 -9.93 -11.42
CA VAL A 182 16.89 -10.25 -10.05
C VAL A 182 18.00 -10.93 -9.26
N SER A 183 18.61 -12.00 -9.81
CA SER A 183 19.67 -12.74 -9.10
C SER A 183 20.84 -11.82 -8.68
N LYS A 184 21.22 -10.87 -9.55
CA LYS A 184 22.28 -9.89 -9.26
C LYS A 184 21.87 -8.85 -8.20
N SER A 185 20.56 -8.62 -8.04
CA SER A 185 20.01 -7.66 -7.09
C SER A 185 19.83 -8.25 -5.69
N LEU A 186 19.89 -9.58 -5.55
CA LEU A 186 19.77 -10.26 -4.27
C LEU A 186 21.10 -10.20 -3.51
N THR A 187 21.07 -9.60 -2.33
CA THR A 187 22.21 -9.57 -1.39
C THR A 187 21.77 -10.08 -0.02
N ARG A 188 22.71 -10.60 0.76
CA ARG A 188 22.42 -11.09 2.14
C ARG A 188 21.87 -9.97 3.01
N GLU A 189 22.50 -8.82 2.95
CA GLU A 189 22.15 -7.63 3.69
C GLU A 189 20.76 -7.10 3.26
N GLY A 190 20.52 -7.01 1.95
CA GLY A 190 19.24 -6.55 1.43
C GLY A 190 18.08 -7.46 1.80
N ILE A 191 18.27 -8.79 1.78
CA ILE A 191 17.23 -9.74 2.24
C ILE A 191 17.03 -9.62 3.75
N LEU A 192 18.11 -9.51 4.54
CA LEU A 192 18.02 -9.30 5.98
C LEU A 192 17.25 -8.03 6.31
N ASP A 193 17.56 -6.91 5.68
CA ASP A 193 16.89 -5.63 5.88
C ASP A 193 15.38 -5.75 5.60
N LYS A 194 14.99 -6.44 4.51
CA LYS A 194 13.58 -6.68 4.20
C LYS A 194 12.89 -7.59 5.23
N ILE A 195 13.57 -8.60 5.77
CA ILE A 195 13.04 -9.43 6.87
C ILE A 195 12.83 -8.59 8.13
N GLU A 196 13.77 -7.71 8.49
CA GLU A 196 13.67 -6.86 9.67
C GLU A 196 12.53 -5.85 9.53
N VAL A 197 12.44 -5.17 8.38
CA VAL A 197 11.34 -4.24 8.08
C VAL A 197 9.99 -4.94 8.14
N LEU A 198 9.89 -6.14 7.53
CA LEU A 198 8.67 -6.93 7.55
C LEU A 198 8.27 -7.32 8.97
N ASN A 199 9.23 -7.83 9.76
CA ASN A 199 8.99 -8.20 11.16
C ASN A 199 8.51 -7.02 12.01
N GLN A 200 9.15 -5.85 11.87
CA GLN A 200 8.75 -4.64 12.58
C GLN A 200 7.36 -4.15 12.18
N SER A 201 7.05 -4.18 10.87
CA SER A 201 5.72 -3.80 10.39
C SER A 201 4.63 -4.75 10.88
N LEU A 202 4.87 -6.07 10.86
CA LEU A 202 3.92 -7.05 11.40
C LEU A 202 3.64 -6.82 12.89
N GLN A 203 4.64 -6.42 13.66
CA GLN A 203 4.47 -6.09 15.08
C GLN A 203 3.73 -4.78 15.29
N ARG A 204 4.16 -3.71 14.63
CA ARG A 204 3.65 -2.36 14.84
C ARG A 204 2.30 -2.13 14.17
N ASP A 205 2.19 -2.52 12.88
CA ASP A 205 1.06 -2.14 12.03
C ASP A 205 -0.06 -3.19 12.07
N PHE A 206 0.29 -4.46 12.34
CA PHE A 206 -0.67 -5.58 12.40
C PHE A 206 -0.85 -6.15 13.81
N GLY A 207 -0.13 -5.65 14.81
CA GLY A 207 -0.27 -6.07 16.22
C GLY A 207 0.19 -7.52 16.50
N ILE A 208 0.93 -8.16 15.60
CA ILE A 208 1.39 -9.54 15.74
C ILE A 208 2.67 -9.55 16.58
N GLN A 209 2.59 -9.88 17.85
CA GLN A 209 3.72 -9.78 18.80
C GLN A 209 4.92 -10.65 18.42
N ARG A 210 4.70 -11.84 17.87
CA ARG A 210 5.75 -12.80 17.48
C ARG A 210 5.53 -13.28 16.05
N PRO A 211 5.79 -12.43 15.04
CA PRO A 211 5.52 -12.77 13.65
C PRO A 211 6.32 -13.98 13.18
N ARG A 212 5.70 -14.85 12.41
CA ARG A 212 6.34 -15.98 11.74
C ARG A 212 6.44 -15.66 10.26
N ILE A 213 7.66 -15.51 9.75
CA ILE A 213 7.94 -15.13 8.38
C ILE A 213 8.42 -16.35 7.60
N ALA A 214 7.78 -16.63 6.45
CA ALA A 214 8.27 -17.59 5.47
C ALA A 214 9.08 -16.86 4.39
N VAL A 215 10.29 -17.32 4.12
CA VAL A 215 11.13 -16.81 3.03
C VAL A 215 11.13 -17.82 1.89
N LEU A 216 10.79 -17.40 0.68
CA LEU A 216 10.81 -18.26 -0.48
C LEU A 216 12.24 -18.39 -1.04
N GLY A 217 12.54 -19.52 -1.67
CA GLY A 217 13.74 -19.67 -2.48
C GLY A 217 13.63 -18.85 -3.76
N PHE A 218 14.75 -18.61 -4.42
CA PHE A 218 14.80 -17.93 -5.72
C PHE A 218 14.59 -18.94 -6.86
N ASN A 219 15.30 -20.07 -6.77
CA ASN A 219 15.31 -21.08 -7.80
C ASN A 219 14.21 -22.15 -7.58
N PRO A 220 13.86 -22.93 -8.63
CA PRO A 220 13.00 -24.11 -8.48
C PRO A 220 13.53 -25.05 -7.40
N HIS A 221 12.61 -25.69 -6.63
CA HIS A 221 12.95 -26.57 -5.53
C HIS A 221 13.89 -25.97 -4.47
N ALA A 222 13.85 -24.60 -4.32
CA ALA A 222 14.76 -23.85 -3.46
C ALA A 222 16.25 -24.24 -3.70
N GLY A 223 16.64 -24.31 -4.99
CA GLY A 223 18.01 -24.58 -5.44
C GLY A 223 18.44 -26.05 -5.38
N GLU A 224 17.65 -26.97 -4.80
CA GLU A 224 17.95 -28.41 -4.69
C GLU A 224 19.42 -28.70 -4.29
N ASN A 225 19.85 -28.13 -3.17
CA ASN A 225 21.25 -28.24 -2.66
C ASN A 225 22.31 -27.78 -3.68
N GLY A 226 22.03 -26.71 -4.42
CA GLY A 226 22.94 -26.09 -5.37
C GLY A 226 22.92 -26.67 -6.78
N LYS A 227 22.03 -27.64 -7.08
CA LYS A 227 21.89 -28.17 -8.43
C LYS A 227 21.24 -27.20 -9.41
N MET A 228 20.37 -26.30 -8.90
CA MET A 228 19.61 -25.35 -9.71
C MET A 228 20.00 -23.90 -9.44
N GLY A 229 21.16 -23.65 -8.87
CA GLY A 229 21.66 -22.33 -8.51
C GLY A 229 22.26 -22.31 -7.11
N GLN A 230 22.98 -21.25 -6.80
CA GLN A 230 23.69 -21.11 -5.52
C GLN A 230 23.08 -20.00 -4.63
N GLU A 231 22.09 -19.26 -5.14
CA GLU A 231 21.50 -18.09 -4.46
C GLU A 231 20.93 -18.46 -3.09
N GLU A 232 20.33 -19.66 -2.96
CA GLU A 232 19.82 -20.16 -1.68
C GLU A 232 20.96 -20.39 -0.67
N SER A 233 22.02 -21.06 -1.07
CA SER A 233 23.14 -21.41 -0.17
C SER A 233 24.03 -20.23 0.14
N GLU A 234 24.29 -19.36 -0.85
CA GLU A 234 25.24 -18.26 -0.74
C GLU A 234 24.62 -16.97 -0.23
N THR A 235 23.33 -16.76 -0.44
CA THR A 235 22.65 -15.48 -0.17
C THR A 235 21.46 -15.63 0.76
N ILE A 236 20.45 -16.44 0.41
CA ILE A 236 19.16 -16.45 1.11
C ILE A 236 19.28 -17.13 2.49
N THR A 237 19.87 -18.34 2.54
CA THR A 237 20.06 -19.07 3.80
C THR A 237 20.95 -18.32 4.80
N PRO A 238 22.06 -17.70 4.41
CA PRO A 238 22.81 -16.81 5.30
C PRO A 238 21.98 -15.65 5.83
N ALA A 239 21.19 -14.95 5.00
CA ALA A 239 20.32 -13.88 5.46
C ALA A 239 19.26 -14.36 6.50
N ILE A 240 18.64 -15.51 6.25
CA ILE A 240 17.72 -16.14 7.19
C ILE A 240 18.43 -16.45 8.53
N ASN A 241 19.63 -16.98 8.50
CA ASN A 241 20.41 -17.29 9.71
C ASN A 241 20.80 -16.01 10.48
N MET A 242 21.16 -14.94 9.77
CA MET A 242 21.41 -13.63 10.39
C MET A 242 20.14 -13.09 11.09
N ALA A 243 18.99 -13.20 10.46
CA ALA A 243 17.71 -12.78 11.05
C ALA A 243 17.34 -13.62 12.29
N LYS A 244 17.58 -14.93 12.25
CA LYS A 244 17.42 -15.81 13.45
C LYS A 244 18.34 -15.39 14.59
N GLY A 245 19.56 -14.95 14.29
CA GLY A 245 20.49 -14.40 15.28
C GLY A 245 20.03 -13.11 15.93
N LYS A 246 18.98 -12.45 15.38
CA LYS A 246 18.29 -11.28 15.93
C LYS A 246 16.93 -11.63 16.56
N ASP A 247 16.71 -12.88 16.92
CA ASP A 247 15.47 -13.41 17.53
C ASP A 247 14.20 -13.26 16.66
N ILE A 248 14.35 -13.13 15.31
CA ILE A 248 13.24 -13.10 14.38
C ILE A 248 12.83 -14.52 14.04
N ILE A 249 11.52 -14.84 14.13
CA ILE A 249 10.98 -16.13 13.77
C ILE A 249 10.81 -16.19 12.25
N VAL A 250 11.81 -16.71 11.57
CA VAL A 250 11.87 -16.81 10.12
C VAL A 250 12.32 -18.19 9.68
N ASN A 251 11.67 -18.75 8.67
CA ASN A 251 12.00 -20.07 8.11
C ASN A 251 12.04 -20.01 6.58
N GLY A 252 12.76 -20.95 6.00
CA GLY A 252 12.99 -21.09 4.57
C GLY A 252 14.45 -21.48 4.30
N PRO A 253 14.89 -21.39 3.03
CA PRO A 253 14.09 -21.03 1.87
C PRO A 253 13.10 -22.15 1.48
N PHE A 254 11.86 -21.77 1.15
CA PHE A 254 10.83 -22.71 0.72
C PHE A 254 10.68 -22.71 -0.81
N PRO A 255 10.45 -23.86 -1.46
CA PRO A 255 10.02 -23.90 -2.86
C PRO A 255 8.68 -23.16 -3.02
N ALA A 256 8.63 -22.16 -3.90
CA ALA A 256 7.46 -21.29 -4.01
C ALA A 256 6.18 -22.03 -4.42
N ASP A 257 6.28 -22.92 -5.40
CA ASP A 257 5.16 -23.73 -5.91
C ASP A 257 4.56 -24.62 -4.80
N GLY A 258 5.39 -25.35 -4.09
CA GLY A 258 4.96 -26.21 -2.99
C GLY A 258 4.43 -25.43 -1.78
N PHE A 259 4.99 -24.24 -1.51
CA PHE A 259 4.59 -23.44 -0.35
C PHE A 259 3.18 -22.89 -0.50
N PHE A 260 2.88 -22.21 -1.62
CA PHE A 260 1.54 -21.65 -1.86
C PHE A 260 0.44 -22.71 -2.01
N GLY A 261 0.78 -23.89 -2.48
CA GLY A 261 -0.15 -25.02 -2.63
C GLY A 261 -0.36 -25.86 -1.38
N SER A 262 0.25 -25.52 -0.24
CA SER A 262 0.26 -26.35 0.95
C SER A 262 -0.38 -25.69 2.17
N VAL A 263 -0.69 -26.51 3.18
CA VAL A 263 -1.16 -26.04 4.50
C VAL A 263 -0.12 -25.19 5.23
N ALA A 264 1.14 -25.23 4.81
CA ALA A 264 2.20 -24.40 5.37
C ALA A 264 1.91 -22.89 5.23
N LEU A 265 1.18 -22.51 4.17
CA LEU A 265 0.75 -21.12 3.95
C LEU A 265 0.09 -20.50 5.20
N HIS A 266 -0.76 -21.27 5.88
CA HIS A 266 -1.50 -20.79 7.06
C HIS A 266 -0.70 -20.84 8.38
N GLN A 267 0.53 -21.33 8.34
CA GLN A 267 1.40 -21.40 9.53
C GLN A 267 2.26 -20.14 9.70
N TYR A 268 2.26 -19.26 8.71
CA TYR A 268 3.05 -18.04 8.69
C TYR A 268 2.16 -16.80 8.62
N ASP A 269 2.65 -15.73 9.22
CA ASP A 269 1.94 -14.47 9.31
C ASP A 269 2.27 -13.57 8.10
N ALA A 270 3.42 -13.81 7.45
CA ALA A 270 3.79 -13.18 6.17
C ALA A 270 4.78 -14.05 5.38
N ILE A 271 4.82 -13.78 4.07
CA ILE A 271 5.69 -14.43 3.09
C ILE A 271 6.61 -13.36 2.49
N LEU A 272 7.90 -13.65 2.42
CA LEU A 272 8.86 -12.82 1.71
C LEU A 272 9.28 -13.53 0.42
N ALA A 273 8.84 -13.01 -0.72
CA ALA A 273 9.21 -13.48 -2.05
C ALA A 273 10.42 -12.74 -2.59
N MET A 274 11.25 -13.40 -3.39
CA MET A 274 12.48 -12.83 -3.92
C MET A 274 12.23 -11.83 -5.04
N TYR A 275 11.15 -12.00 -5.82
CA TYR A 275 10.81 -11.13 -6.93
C TYR A 275 9.29 -11.00 -7.12
N HIS A 276 8.91 -10.00 -7.90
CA HIS A 276 7.53 -9.55 -8.08
C HIS A 276 6.56 -10.70 -8.41
N ASP A 277 6.75 -11.39 -9.53
CA ASP A 277 5.76 -12.37 -9.99
C ASP A 277 5.75 -13.66 -9.14
N GLN A 278 6.87 -13.98 -8.46
CA GLN A 278 6.91 -15.09 -7.51
C GLN A 278 5.91 -14.90 -6.35
N GLY A 279 5.77 -13.67 -5.89
CA GLY A 279 4.85 -13.33 -4.80
C GLY A 279 3.46 -12.95 -5.29
N LEU A 280 3.37 -12.07 -6.30
CA LEU A 280 2.10 -11.45 -6.68
C LEU A 280 1.24 -12.34 -7.57
N THR A 281 1.80 -13.21 -8.41
CA THR A 281 0.99 -14.15 -9.19
C THR A 281 0.14 -15.07 -8.30
N PRO A 282 0.72 -15.80 -7.31
CA PRO A 282 -0.09 -16.60 -6.41
C PRO A 282 -0.97 -15.75 -5.48
N PHE A 283 -0.51 -14.58 -5.03
CA PHE A 283 -1.35 -13.67 -4.25
C PHE A 283 -2.63 -13.29 -5.00
N LYS A 284 -2.49 -12.84 -6.25
CA LYS A 284 -3.65 -12.46 -7.09
C LYS A 284 -4.53 -13.65 -7.48
N ALA A 285 -3.97 -14.83 -7.60
CA ALA A 285 -4.77 -16.04 -7.83
C ALA A 285 -5.63 -16.42 -6.62
N LEU A 286 -5.19 -16.09 -5.40
CA LEU A 286 -5.88 -16.41 -4.16
C LEU A 286 -6.81 -15.29 -3.68
N ALA A 287 -6.48 -14.01 -3.92
CA ALA A 287 -7.13 -12.86 -3.29
C ALA A 287 -7.18 -11.62 -4.19
N PHE A 288 -7.55 -11.79 -5.47
CA PHE A 288 -7.54 -10.69 -6.45
C PHE A 288 -8.45 -9.52 -6.04
N ASP A 289 -9.68 -9.84 -5.64
CA ASP A 289 -10.71 -8.83 -5.33
C ASP A 289 -10.51 -8.15 -3.95
N GLU A 290 -9.65 -8.71 -3.10
CA GLU A 290 -9.44 -8.26 -1.71
C GLU A 290 -8.05 -7.65 -1.49
N GLY A 291 -7.21 -7.67 -2.52
CA GLY A 291 -5.82 -7.26 -2.44
C GLY A 291 -5.63 -5.76 -2.17
N VAL A 292 -4.89 -5.44 -1.13
CA VAL A 292 -4.50 -4.07 -0.76
C VAL A 292 -2.97 -3.97 -0.80
N ASN A 293 -2.46 -2.98 -1.50
CA ASN A 293 -1.04 -2.65 -1.46
C ASN A 293 -0.76 -1.82 -0.21
N PHE A 294 0.02 -2.39 0.71
CA PHE A 294 0.49 -1.77 1.95
C PHE A 294 1.97 -1.39 1.82
N THR A 295 2.33 -0.19 2.29
CA THR A 295 3.70 0.28 2.31
C THR A 295 4.30 0.11 3.70
N ALA A 296 5.05 -0.98 3.92
CA ALA A 296 5.72 -1.26 5.18
C ALA A 296 7.05 -0.48 5.33
N GLY A 297 7.54 -0.33 6.57
CA GLY A 297 8.82 0.31 6.87
C GLY A 297 8.75 1.83 7.00
N LEU A 298 7.60 2.45 6.81
CA LEU A 298 7.39 3.87 7.07
C LEU A 298 6.83 4.09 8.48
N PRO A 299 7.09 5.23 9.13
CA PRO A 299 6.49 5.58 10.43
C PRO A 299 5.01 5.98 10.33
N ILE A 300 4.41 5.80 9.18
CA ILE A 300 3.02 6.10 8.82
C ILE A 300 2.37 4.86 8.22
N VAL A 301 1.04 4.79 8.27
CA VAL A 301 0.27 3.79 7.54
C VAL A 301 -0.18 4.35 6.21
N ARG A 302 0.26 3.71 5.14
CA ARG A 302 -0.20 4.03 3.78
C ARG A 302 -0.64 2.79 3.05
N THR A 303 -1.80 2.90 2.43
CA THR A 303 -2.34 1.86 1.53
C THR A 303 -2.73 2.44 0.17
N SER A 304 -2.86 1.57 -0.81
CA SER A 304 -3.47 1.87 -2.10
C SER A 304 -4.22 0.65 -2.62
N PRO A 305 -5.21 0.83 -3.51
CA PRO A 305 -5.76 -0.31 -4.23
C PRO A 305 -4.67 -0.99 -5.06
N ASP A 306 -4.80 -2.30 -5.25
CA ASP A 306 -4.04 -3.02 -6.28
C ASP A 306 -4.60 -2.66 -7.66
N HIS A 307 -3.75 -2.42 -8.65
CA HIS A 307 -4.13 -2.06 -10.03
C HIS A 307 -3.12 -2.60 -11.05
#